data_34e8371dbe15c80c99c96b7d7d295de9
#
_entry.id   34e8371dbe15c80c99c96b7d7d295de9
#
_cell.length_a   1.000
_cell.length_b   1.000
_cell.length_c   1.000
_cell.angle_alpha   90.00
_cell.angle_beta   90.00
_cell.angle_gamma   90.00
#
_symmetry.space_group_name_H-M   'P 1'
#
loop_
_entity.id
_entity.type
_entity.pdbx_description
1 polymer ?
#
loop_
_entity_poly.entity_id
_entity_poly.type
_entity_poly.pdbx_seq_one_letter_code
_entity_poly.pdbx_strand_id
1 'polypeptide(L)'
;MKASPVKWPWLFQLAFVIGLFVVAEAHAELAKVRAGVLSYGTVNWELNVVKHRGLDRKEGVELLVTKLGGKNASAVALQGGAGDVIVTDWIWVSRQRAAGADYTFVPHSVAVGSLMVRPDSGIKTIGNLRGRKIGIAGGPVDKSWLMLRAYAMRSIGADLKDIAKPTFAAPPLLNKIMLNGEIPAVLNFWHYTARLKSAGMVELIGVNDLLPALGVNGRPPLIGWVFSERWAKDNGPAIKGFLRALRAAKKIMASSDAEWDRLRPQTKAKNDETFFALRDAYRAGIPKSFRDADIAAAKALFKTLAEYGGRDLVGESPVLAPGTFWSGYRY
;
A
#
# COMPACT_ATOMS: atom_id res chain seq x y z
N MET A 1 50.72 72.80 -61.89
CA MET A 1 51.12 72.79 -60.51
C MET A 1 50.31 71.68 -59.83
N LYS A 2 51.01 70.78 -59.24
CA LYS A 2 50.45 69.46 -58.85
C LYS A 2 49.82 69.56 -57.49
N ALA A 3 48.55 69.13 -57.36
CA ALA A 3 47.88 68.89 -56.07
C ALA A 3 48.00 67.41 -55.69
N SER A 4 48.48 67.15 -54.46
CA SER A 4 48.62 65.78 -53.90
C SER A 4 47.31 65.37 -53.26
N PRO A 5 46.94 64.06 -53.30
CA PRO A 5 45.76 63.58 -52.62
C PRO A 5 46.01 63.21 -51.15
N VAL A 6 45.08 63.67 -50.32
CA VAL A 6 45.00 63.30 -48.89
C VAL A 6 44.48 61.89 -48.77
N LYS A 7 45.26 61.00 -48.02
CA LYS A 7 44.84 59.65 -47.67
C LYS A 7 44.01 59.71 -46.40
N TRP A 8 42.79 59.09 -46.43
CA TRP A 8 41.92 58.93 -45.30
C TRP A 8 42.17 57.53 -44.65
N PRO A 9 42.26 57.45 -43.31
CA PRO A 9 42.49 56.15 -42.62
C PRO A 9 41.16 55.37 -42.47
N TRP A 10 41.30 54.07 -42.64
CA TRP A 10 40.23 53.10 -42.52
C TRP A 10 39.85 52.93 -41.05
N LEU A 11 38.61 53.29 -40.70
CA LEU A 11 37.98 52.96 -39.43
C LEU A 11 37.46 51.55 -39.54
N PHE A 12 38.13 50.64 -38.87
CA PHE A 12 37.62 49.27 -38.56
C PHE A 12 36.43 49.40 -37.62
N GLN A 13 35.23 49.16 -38.09
CA GLN A 13 34.06 48.90 -37.24
C GLN A 13 34.10 47.42 -36.76
N LEU A 14 34.49 47.24 -35.48
CA LEU A 14 34.38 45.97 -34.80
C LEU A 14 32.91 45.78 -34.42
N ALA A 15 32.15 45.02 -35.23
CA ALA A 15 30.80 44.58 -34.87
C ALA A 15 30.89 43.48 -33.77
N PHE A 16 30.60 43.86 -32.54
CA PHE A 16 30.50 42.95 -31.41
C PHE A 16 29.14 42.19 -31.52
N VAL A 17 29.14 41.01 -32.12
CA VAL A 17 27.97 40.14 -32.16
C VAL A 17 27.82 39.50 -30.76
N ILE A 18 26.96 40.07 -29.92
CA ILE A 18 26.51 39.45 -28.67
C ILE A 18 25.55 38.34 -29.05
N GLY A 19 26.07 37.11 -29.14
CA GLY A 19 25.24 35.92 -29.27
C GLY A 19 24.48 35.71 -27.96
N LEU A 20 23.18 36.03 -27.92
CA LEU A 20 22.28 35.58 -26.85
C LEU A 20 22.18 34.05 -26.96
N PHE A 21 22.95 33.34 -26.15
CA PHE A 21 22.67 31.94 -25.86
C PHE A 21 21.38 31.86 -25.02
N VAL A 22 20.24 31.71 -25.67
CA VAL A 22 19.01 31.25 -25.03
C VAL A 22 19.29 29.80 -24.63
N VAL A 23 19.69 29.59 -23.40
CA VAL A 23 19.70 28.28 -22.79
C VAL A 23 18.24 27.90 -22.65
N ALA A 24 17.71 27.20 -23.66
CA ALA A 24 16.45 26.51 -23.52
C ALA A 24 16.66 25.47 -22.42
N GLU A 25 16.17 25.74 -21.22
CA GLU A 25 15.99 24.70 -20.20
C GLU A 25 15.09 23.61 -20.83
N ALA A 26 15.71 22.59 -21.35
CA ALA A 26 15.00 21.38 -21.75
C ALA A 26 14.35 20.84 -20.47
N HIS A 27 13.09 21.18 -20.24
CA HIS A 27 12.28 20.52 -19.20
C HIS A 27 12.21 19.06 -19.61
N ALA A 28 13.06 18.24 -19.02
CA ALA A 28 12.99 16.80 -19.20
C ALA A 28 11.55 16.35 -18.88
N GLU A 29 10.90 15.69 -19.83
CA GLU A 29 9.54 15.18 -19.63
C GLU A 29 9.55 14.27 -18.39
N LEU A 30 8.65 14.55 -17.44
CA LEU A 30 8.57 13.81 -16.20
C LEU A 30 8.16 12.35 -16.50
N ALA A 31 8.87 11.42 -15.94
CA ALA A 31 8.53 10.02 -16.07
C ALA A 31 7.17 9.72 -15.40
N LYS A 32 6.22 9.18 -16.16
CA LYS A 32 4.87 8.89 -15.66
C LYS A 32 4.86 7.60 -14.86
N VAL A 33 4.20 7.62 -13.70
CA VAL A 33 3.90 6.44 -12.87
C VAL A 33 2.40 6.36 -12.62
N ARG A 34 1.76 5.32 -13.15
CA ARG A 34 0.32 5.09 -13.02
C ARG A 34 0.06 4.21 -11.79
N ALA A 35 -0.46 4.80 -10.72
CA ALA A 35 -0.77 4.12 -9.46
C ALA A 35 -2.25 3.75 -9.37
N GLY A 36 -2.55 2.45 -9.34
CA GLY A 36 -3.89 1.90 -9.08
C GLY A 36 -4.11 1.70 -7.59
N VAL A 37 -5.07 2.41 -6.98
CA VAL A 37 -5.34 2.35 -5.54
C VAL A 37 -6.82 2.20 -5.24
N LEU A 38 -7.16 1.60 -4.08
CA LEU A 38 -8.55 1.47 -3.65
C LEU A 38 -9.17 2.84 -3.39
N SER A 39 -10.36 3.11 -3.94
CA SER A 39 -11.07 4.39 -3.78
C SER A 39 -11.31 4.78 -2.32
N TYR A 40 -11.41 3.81 -1.43
CA TYR A 40 -11.63 3.93 0.01
C TYR A 40 -10.37 3.67 0.86
N GLY A 41 -9.21 3.46 0.23
CA GLY A 41 -7.95 3.13 0.92
C GLY A 41 -7.24 4.36 1.47
N THR A 42 -6.51 4.17 2.56
CA THR A 42 -5.74 5.24 3.24
C THR A 42 -4.50 5.68 2.46
N VAL A 43 -4.07 4.89 1.48
CA VAL A 43 -3.03 5.27 0.51
C VAL A 43 -3.36 6.60 -0.18
N ASN A 44 -4.65 6.88 -0.41
CA ASN A 44 -5.09 8.15 -0.99
C ASN A 44 -4.66 9.38 -0.17
N TRP A 45 -4.52 9.26 1.15
CA TRP A 45 -4.03 10.36 2.00
C TRP A 45 -2.57 10.68 1.69
N GLU A 46 -1.74 9.64 1.61
CA GLU A 46 -0.32 9.78 1.26
C GLU A 46 -0.12 10.33 -0.15
N LEU A 47 -0.83 9.78 -1.14
CA LEU A 47 -0.76 10.27 -2.52
C LEU A 47 -1.27 11.70 -2.66
N ASN A 48 -2.25 12.11 -1.83
CA ASN A 48 -2.68 13.50 -1.76
C ASN A 48 -1.55 14.41 -1.23
N VAL A 49 -0.80 13.99 -0.20
CA VAL A 49 0.37 14.74 0.28
C VAL A 49 1.42 14.83 -0.82
N VAL A 50 1.71 13.74 -1.52
CA VAL A 50 2.65 13.73 -2.65
C VAL A 50 2.26 14.80 -3.69
N LYS A 51 1.00 14.81 -4.12
CA LYS A 51 0.52 15.75 -5.14
C LYS A 51 0.45 17.18 -4.63
N HIS A 52 -0.11 17.40 -3.44
CA HIS A 52 -0.27 18.73 -2.85
C HIS A 52 1.08 19.44 -2.62
N ARG A 53 2.08 18.67 -2.20
CA ARG A 53 3.43 19.19 -1.94
C ARG A 53 4.36 19.16 -3.16
N GLY A 54 3.87 18.66 -4.31
CA GLY A 54 4.65 18.52 -5.54
C GLY A 54 5.85 17.58 -5.39
N LEU A 55 5.76 16.59 -4.49
CA LEU A 55 6.88 15.69 -4.17
C LEU A 55 7.22 14.78 -5.36
N ASP A 56 6.21 14.35 -6.13
CA ASP A 56 6.41 13.59 -7.35
C ASP A 56 7.26 14.36 -8.37
N ARG A 57 6.90 15.60 -8.65
CA ARG A 57 7.64 16.45 -9.61
C ARG A 57 9.06 16.75 -9.14
N LYS A 58 9.26 17.00 -7.83
CA LYS A 58 10.59 17.19 -7.23
C LYS A 58 11.50 15.98 -7.42
N GLU A 59 10.93 14.78 -7.52
CA GLU A 59 11.64 13.53 -7.72
C GLU A 59 11.67 13.08 -9.19
N GLY A 60 11.32 13.97 -10.15
CA GLY A 60 11.37 13.71 -11.59
C GLY A 60 10.23 12.83 -12.10
N VAL A 61 9.11 12.75 -11.39
CA VAL A 61 7.99 11.86 -11.70
C VAL A 61 6.69 12.65 -11.81
N GLU A 62 5.83 12.26 -12.75
CA GLU A 62 4.43 12.61 -12.78
C GLU A 62 3.58 11.43 -12.26
N LEU A 63 3.03 11.56 -11.07
CA LEU A 63 2.16 10.55 -10.48
C LEU A 63 0.73 10.67 -11.02
N LEU A 64 0.24 9.62 -11.67
CA LEU A 64 -1.13 9.47 -12.15
C LEU A 64 -1.87 8.46 -11.26
N VAL A 65 -2.97 8.87 -10.62
CA VAL A 65 -3.69 8.05 -9.64
C VAL A 65 -5.04 7.62 -10.18
N THR A 66 -5.25 6.30 -10.29
CA THR A 66 -6.53 5.69 -10.65
C THR A 66 -7.16 5.05 -9.43
N LYS A 67 -8.41 5.45 -9.10
CA LYS A 67 -9.18 4.90 -7.98
C LYS A 67 -9.98 3.69 -8.45
N LEU A 68 -9.80 2.57 -7.79
CA LEU A 68 -10.37 1.27 -8.14
C LEU A 68 -11.34 0.77 -7.07
N GLY A 69 -12.34 -0.01 -7.48
CA GLY A 69 -13.44 -0.44 -6.61
C GLY A 69 -13.08 -1.55 -5.62
N GLY A 70 -11.97 -2.27 -5.83
CA GLY A 70 -11.59 -3.39 -4.97
C GLY A 70 -10.23 -3.99 -5.31
N LYS A 71 -9.76 -4.91 -4.44
CA LYS A 71 -8.47 -5.59 -4.58
C LYS A 71 -8.33 -6.34 -5.91
N ASN A 72 -9.39 -7.03 -6.35
CA ASN A 72 -9.40 -7.72 -7.64
C ASN A 72 -9.26 -6.75 -8.81
N ALA A 73 -9.95 -5.61 -8.78
CA ALA A 73 -9.82 -4.58 -9.81
C ALA A 73 -8.39 -4.02 -9.88
N SER A 74 -7.71 -3.87 -8.72
CA SER A 74 -6.31 -3.44 -8.68
C SER A 74 -5.38 -4.49 -9.31
N ALA A 75 -5.59 -5.77 -9.01
CA ALA A 75 -4.82 -6.86 -9.61
C ALA A 75 -5.01 -6.91 -11.15
N VAL A 76 -6.25 -6.83 -11.62
CA VAL A 76 -6.59 -6.80 -13.06
C VAL A 76 -5.94 -5.58 -13.74
N ALA A 77 -5.99 -4.40 -13.12
CA ALA A 77 -5.36 -3.19 -13.67
C ALA A 77 -3.84 -3.34 -13.84
N LEU A 78 -3.15 -3.96 -12.87
CA LEU A 78 -1.72 -4.24 -12.98
C LEU A 78 -1.43 -5.30 -14.05
N GLN A 79 -2.16 -6.42 -14.03
CA GLN A 79 -1.98 -7.53 -14.98
C GLN A 79 -2.28 -7.11 -16.42
N GLY A 80 -3.26 -6.26 -16.62
CA GLY A 80 -3.66 -5.72 -17.93
C GLY A 80 -2.86 -4.49 -18.39
N GLY A 81 -1.87 -4.04 -17.61
CA GLY A 81 -1.02 -2.88 -17.97
C GLY A 81 -1.74 -1.53 -17.87
N ALA A 82 -2.94 -1.46 -17.27
CA ALA A 82 -3.64 -0.21 -17.01
C ALA A 82 -3.05 0.60 -15.84
N GLY A 83 -2.20 -0.02 -15.03
CA GLY A 83 -1.43 0.59 -13.95
C GLY A 83 -0.03 0.02 -13.89
N ASP A 84 0.94 0.82 -13.45
CA ASP A 84 2.34 0.41 -13.28
C ASP A 84 2.60 -0.11 -11.88
N VAL A 85 1.93 0.49 -10.89
CA VAL A 85 2.07 0.13 -9.48
C VAL A 85 0.69 0.02 -8.82
N ILE A 86 0.53 -0.95 -7.92
CA ILE A 86 -0.67 -1.11 -7.07
C ILE A 86 -0.26 -1.33 -5.62
N VAL A 87 -1.22 -1.24 -4.69
CA VAL A 87 -1.00 -1.64 -3.30
C VAL A 87 -1.70 -2.96 -3.01
N THR A 88 -0.92 -3.99 -2.64
CA THR A 88 -1.44 -5.29 -2.19
C THR A 88 -0.46 -5.94 -1.20
N ASP A 89 -0.61 -7.25 -0.94
CA ASP A 89 0.25 -8.00 -0.02
C ASP A 89 1.27 -8.90 -0.75
N TRP A 90 2.36 -9.22 -0.08
CA TRP A 90 3.43 -10.05 -0.64
C TRP A 90 3.03 -11.53 -0.75
N ILE A 91 2.01 -12.03 -0.04
CA ILE A 91 1.49 -13.39 -0.23
C ILE A 91 0.89 -13.51 -1.63
N TRP A 92 0.11 -12.50 -2.04
CA TRP A 92 -0.39 -12.41 -3.42
C TRP A 92 0.76 -12.37 -4.42
N VAL A 93 1.82 -11.57 -4.17
CA VAL A 93 3.01 -11.50 -5.03
C VAL A 93 3.67 -12.86 -5.18
N SER A 94 3.91 -13.56 -4.06
CA SER A 94 4.50 -14.91 -4.08
C SER A 94 3.66 -15.90 -4.91
N ARG A 95 2.34 -15.86 -4.76
CA ARG A 95 1.41 -16.69 -5.56
C ARG A 95 1.50 -16.37 -7.05
N GLN A 96 1.57 -15.10 -7.43
CA GLN A 96 1.71 -14.69 -8.82
C GLN A 96 3.08 -15.10 -9.41
N ARG A 97 4.15 -14.99 -8.62
CA ARG A 97 5.48 -15.45 -9.03
C ARG A 97 5.54 -16.95 -9.21
N ALA A 98 4.91 -17.72 -8.36
CA ALA A 98 4.78 -19.16 -8.51
C ALA A 98 4.02 -19.56 -9.78
N ALA A 99 3.15 -18.68 -10.29
CA ALA A 99 2.43 -18.80 -11.55
C ALA A 99 3.19 -18.19 -12.76
N GLY A 100 4.46 -17.80 -12.59
CA GLY A 100 5.32 -17.30 -13.66
C GLY A 100 5.33 -15.78 -13.88
N ALA A 101 4.60 -15.00 -13.09
CA ALA A 101 4.66 -13.54 -13.15
C ALA A 101 5.94 -13.00 -12.48
N ASP A 102 6.37 -11.79 -12.88
CA ASP A 102 7.59 -11.14 -12.39
C ASP A 102 7.32 -10.01 -11.38
N TYR A 103 6.18 -10.06 -10.68
CA TYR A 103 5.83 -9.03 -9.70
C TYR A 103 6.75 -9.06 -8.48
N THR A 104 7.00 -7.88 -7.92
CA THR A 104 7.82 -7.70 -6.72
C THR A 104 7.20 -6.68 -5.79
N PHE A 105 7.62 -6.69 -4.53
CA PHE A 105 6.99 -5.96 -3.44
C PHE A 105 7.98 -5.03 -2.74
N VAL A 106 7.51 -3.79 -2.45
CA VAL A 106 8.18 -2.82 -1.57
C VAL A 106 7.24 -2.47 -0.43
N PRO A 107 7.69 -2.52 0.85
CA PRO A 107 6.85 -2.23 2.01
C PRO A 107 6.21 -0.86 1.97
N HIS A 108 4.91 -0.80 2.32
CA HIS A 108 4.17 0.45 2.49
C HIS A 108 3.69 0.67 3.92
N SER A 109 3.15 -0.37 4.56
CA SER A 109 2.56 -0.24 5.90
C SER A 109 2.63 -1.54 6.69
N VAL A 110 2.82 -1.43 8.01
CA VAL A 110 2.65 -2.51 8.98
C VAL A 110 1.26 -2.47 9.63
N ALA A 111 0.44 -1.45 9.33
CA ALA A 111 -0.93 -1.38 9.83
C ALA A 111 -1.80 -2.40 9.11
N VAL A 112 -2.44 -3.25 9.90
CA VAL A 112 -3.42 -4.24 9.46
C VAL A 112 -4.66 -4.12 10.33
N GLY A 113 -5.76 -4.77 9.91
CA GLY A 113 -7.02 -4.68 10.64
C GLY A 113 -7.16 -5.71 11.75
N SER A 114 -8.40 -5.95 12.10
CA SER A 114 -8.79 -6.83 13.21
C SER A 114 -10.07 -7.57 12.87
N LEU A 115 -10.30 -8.67 13.57
CA LEU A 115 -11.62 -9.27 13.69
C LEU A 115 -12.39 -8.52 14.76
N MET A 116 -13.44 -7.84 14.33
CA MET A 116 -14.38 -7.10 15.19
C MET A 116 -15.64 -7.91 15.42
N VAL A 117 -16.22 -7.83 16.60
CA VAL A 117 -17.48 -8.46 16.94
C VAL A 117 -18.45 -7.47 17.58
N ARG A 118 -19.73 -7.71 17.46
CA ARG A 118 -20.76 -6.94 18.18
C ARG A 118 -20.72 -7.33 19.67
N PRO A 119 -20.87 -6.38 20.59
CA PRO A 119 -20.81 -6.67 22.03
C PRO A 119 -21.90 -7.66 22.49
N ASP A 120 -23.07 -7.64 21.83
CA ASP A 120 -24.22 -8.51 22.10
C ASP A 120 -24.18 -9.86 21.34
N SER A 121 -23.13 -10.12 20.57
CA SER A 121 -23.05 -11.32 19.71
C SER A 121 -22.81 -12.62 20.47
N GLY A 122 -22.30 -12.56 21.69
CA GLY A 122 -21.83 -13.73 22.43
C GLY A 122 -20.51 -14.34 21.90
N ILE A 123 -19.86 -13.71 20.91
CA ILE A 123 -18.60 -14.19 20.34
C ILE A 123 -17.44 -13.68 21.20
N LYS A 124 -16.80 -14.58 21.95
CA LYS A 124 -15.66 -14.27 22.82
C LYS A 124 -14.36 -14.98 22.40
N THR A 125 -14.47 -15.98 21.51
CA THR A 125 -13.34 -16.77 20.98
C THR A 125 -13.55 -17.05 19.51
N ILE A 126 -12.49 -17.48 18.82
CA ILE A 126 -12.57 -17.93 17.41
C ILE A 126 -13.53 -19.12 17.25
N GLY A 127 -13.60 -20.01 18.24
CA GLY A 127 -14.51 -21.16 18.22
C GLY A 127 -15.99 -20.77 18.19
N ASN A 128 -16.35 -19.59 18.75
CA ASN A 128 -17.74 -19.10 18.74
C ASN A 128 -18.19 -18.59 17.36
N LEU A 129 -17.31 -18.57 16.36
CA LEU A 129 -17.67 -18.27 14.97
C LEU A 129 -18.36 -19.44 14.25
N ARG A 130 -18.34 -20.65 14.83
CA ARG A 130 -19.00 -21.83 14.25
C ARG A 130 -20.48 -21.55 13.97
N GLY A 131 -20.88 -21.76 12.70
CA GLY A 131 -22.24 -21.50 12.22
C GLY A 131 -22.59 -20.00 12.06
N ARG A 132 -21.72 -19.09 12.47
CA ARG A 132 -22.00 -17.64 12.46
C ARG A 132 -21.59 -16.99 11.13
N LYS A 133 -22.30 -15.93 10.74
CA LYS A 133 -21.89 -15.08 9.63
C LYS A 133 -20.65 -14.28 10.01
N ILE A 134 -19.66 -14.20 9.11
CA ILE A 134 -18.48 -13.36 9.24
C ILE A 134 -18.25 -12.58 7.94
N GLY A 135 -18.21 -11.26 8.02
CA GLY A 135 -17.85 -10.40 6.91
C GLY A 135 -16.34 -10.32 6.74
N ILE A 136 -15.83 -10.39 5.52
CA ILE A 136 -14.40 -10.41 5.23
C ILE A 136 -14.08 -9.39 4.15
N ALA A 137 -13.23 -8.43 4.48
CA ALA A 137 -12.72 -7.44 3.56
C ALA A 137 -11.61 -8.01 2.66
N GLY A 138 -11.57 -7.61 1.40
CA GLY A 138 -10.47 -7.95 0.48
C GLY A 138 -10.63 -9.27 -0.28
N GLY A 139 -11.66 -10.07 0.03
CA GLY A 139 -11.98 -11.31 -0.69
C GLY A 139 -11.36 -12.58 -0.14
N PRO A 140 -11.60 -13.74 -0.80
CA PRO A 140 -11.25 -15.07 -0.29
C PRO A 140 -9.73 -15.30 -0.11
N VAL A 141 -8.92 -14.56 -0.85
CA VAL A 141 -7.44 -14.63 -0.80
C VAL A 141 -6.81 -13.42 -0.12
N ASP A 142 -7.58 -12.66 0.69
CA ASP A 142 -6.99 -11.59 1.49
C ASP A 142 -6.10 -12.15 2.60
N LYS A 143 -4.92 -11.54 2.76
CA LYS A 143 -3.91 -11.98 3.73
C LYS A 143 -4.43 -12.14 5.16
N SER A 144 -5.29 -11.21 5.61
CA SER A 144 -5.85 -11.24 6.98
C SER A 144 -6.76 -12.44 7.17
N TRP A 145 -7.56 -12.76 6.13
CA TRP A 145 -8.40 -13.96 6.12
C TRP A 145 -7.56 -15.24 6.10
N LEU A 146 -6.53 -15.30 5.25
CA LEU A 146 -5.63 -16.46 5.18
C LEU A 146 -4.93 -16.72 6.53
N MET A 147 -4.45 -15.65 7.19
CA MET A 147 -3.83 -15.74 8.52
C MET A 147 -4.84 -16.18 9.59
N LEU A 148 -6.07 -15.64 9.58
CA LEU A 148 -7.11 -16.01 10.52
C LEU A 148 -7.54 -17.49 10.37
N ARG A 149 -7.59 -17.98 9.12
CA ARG A 149 -7.85 -19.40 8.83
C ARG A 149 -6.74 -20.30 9.39
N ALA A 150 -5.48 -19.98 9.12
CA ALA A 150 -4.34 -20.73 9.65
C ALA A 150 -4.32 -20.73 11.18
N TYR A 151 -4.61 -19.58 11.79
CA TYR A 151 -4.75 -19.47 13.23
C TYR A 151 -5.86 -20.38 13.80
N ALA A 152 -7.03 -20.41 13.16
CA ALA A 152 -8.13 -21.27 13.58
C ALA A 152 -7.77 -22.77 13.44
N MET A 153 -7.16 -23.17 12.32
CA MET A 153 -6.68 -24.54 12.15
C MET A 153 -5.69 -24.95 13.23
N ARG A 154 -4.77 -24.06 13.61
CA ARG A 154 -3.79 -24.29 14.67
C ARG A 154 -4.42 -24.33 16.07
N SER A 155 -5.35 -23.41 16.39
CA SER A 155 -5.87 -23.19 17.74
C SER A 155 -7.08 -24.04 18.09
N ILE A 156 -7.94 -24.36 17.12
CA ILE A 156 -9.19 -25.12 17.32
C ILE A 156 -9.34 -26.31 16.37
N GLY A 157 -8.32 -26.65 15.59
CA GLY A 157 -8.32 -27.80 14.68
C GLY A 157 -9.32 -27.72 13.52
N ALA A 158 -9.81 -26.53 13.15
CA ALA A 158 -10.83 -26.36 12.12
C ALA A 158 -10.59 -25.11 11.26
N ASP A 159 -10.88 -25.22 9.96
CA ASP A 159 -10.82 -24.08 9.05
C ASP A 159 -12.09 -23.25 9.16
N LEU A 160 -11.96 -21.95 9.37
CA LEU A 160 -13.10 -21.03 9.45
C LEU A 160 -13.92 -20.99 8.16
N LYS A 161 -13.34 -21.28 6.99
CA LYS A 161 -14.10 -21.35 5.75
C LYS A 161 -15.17 -22.43 5.77
N ASP A 162 -14.94 -23.52 6.52
CA ASP A 162 -15.82 -24.68 6.58
C ASP A 162 -16.80 -24.60 7.75
N ILE A 163 -16.39 -23.98 8.86
CA ILE A 163 -17.20 -23.93 10.08
C ILE A 163 -17.99 -22.63 10.28
N ALA A 164 -17.60 -21.52 9.64
CA ALA A 164 -18.32 -20.25 9.66
C ALA A 164 -19.08 -20.02 8.33
N LYS A 165 -19.79 -18.90 8.22
CA LYS A 165 -20.49 -18.48 7.01
C LYS A 165 -19.83 -17.18 6.47
N PRO A 166 -18.72 -17.27 5.68
CA PRO A 166 -18.00 -16.11 5.20
C PRO A 166 -18.79 -15.35 4.14
N THR A 167 -18.79 -14.03 4.25
CA THR A 167 -19.34 -13.08 3.27
C THR A 167 -18.27 -12.08 2.87
N PHE A 168 -17.94 -12.02 1.59
CA PHE A 168 -16.89 -11.15 1.07
C PHE A 168 -17.51 -9.87 0.50
N ALA A 169 -17.07 -8.72 1.00
CA ALA A 169 -17.54 -7.43 0.53
C ALA A 169 -16.51 -6.31 0.72
N ALA A 170 -16.81 -5.14 0.13
CA ALA A 170 -15.99 -3.95 0.33
C ALA A 170 -16.04 -3.49 1.81
N PRO A 171 -14.92 -3.03 2.38
CA PRO A 171 -14.81 -2.60 3.77
C PRO A 171 -15.91 -1.65 4.26
N PRO A 172 -16.31 -0.59 3.51
CA PRO A 172 -17.38 0.29 3.97
C PRO A 172 -18.74 -0.40 4.08
N LEU A 173 -19.05 -1.34 3.16
CA LEU A 173 -20.29 -2.11 3.21
C LEU A 173 -20.29 -3.04 4.43
N LEU A 174 -19.18 -3.71 4.72
CA LEU A 174 -19.05 -4.58 5.89
C LEU A 174 -19.29 -3.82 7.20
N ASN A 175 -18.76 -2.60 7.34
CA ASN A 175 -19.07 -1.77 8.50
C ASN A 175 -20.56 -1.44 8.58
N LYS A 176 -21.18 -1.09 7.46
CA LYS A 176 -22.62 -0.75 7.43
C LYS A 176 -23.49 -1.93 7.88
N ILE A 177 -23.30 -3.12 7.28
CA ILE A 177 -24.12 -4.29 7.61
C ILE A 177 -23.85 -4.80 9.04
N MET A 178 -22.64 -4.63 9.59
CA MET A 178 -22.37 -4.92 10.99
C MET A 178 -23.08 -3.96 11.94
N LEU A 179 -23.02 -2.66 11.66
CA LEU A 179 -23.68 -1.63 12.47
C LEU A 179 -25.20 -1.74 12.42
N ASN A 180 -25.75 -2.22 11.30
CA ASN A 180 -27.19 -2.53 11.16
C ASN A 180 -27.61 -3.83 11.87
N GLY A 181 -26.67 -4.61 12.41
CA GLY A 181 -26.98 -5.87 13.09
C GLY A 181 -27.12 -7.11 12.21
N GLU A 182 -26.86 -6.98 10.90
CA GLU A 182 -27.06 -8.06 9.94
C GLU A 182 -26.00 -9.18 10.05
N ILE A 183 -24.78 -8.80 10.50
CA ILE A 183 -23.67 -9.74 10.75
C ILE A 183 -23.05 -9.47 12.12
N PRO A 184 -22.71 -10.53 12.89
CA PRO A 184 -22.16 -10.40 14.25
C PRO A 184 -20.64 -10.17 14.29
N ALA A 185 -19.91 -10.49 13.21
CA ALA A 185 -18.45 -10.44 13.16
C ALA A 185 -17.95 -9.93 11.82
N VAL A 186 -16.88 -9.14 11.81
CA VAL A 186 -16.24 -8.60 10.60
C VAL A 186 -14.72 -8.59 10.77
N LEU A 187 -14.01 -9.21 9.82
CA LEU A 187 -12.58 -9.01 9.62
C LEU A 187 -12.39 -7.87 8.62
N ASN A 188 -11.92 -6.74 9.10
CA ASN A 188 -11.83 -5.54 8.26
C ASN A 188 -10.46 -4.85 8.34
N PHE A 189 -10.22 -3.90 7.42
CA PHE A 189 -8.99 -3.14 7.37
C PHE A 189 -8.89 -2.17 8.55
N TRP A 190 -7.68 -1.85 9.00
CA TRP A 190 -7.38 -1.10 10.22
C TRP A 190 -8.19 0.21 10.38
N HIS A 191 -8.37 0.98 9.31
CA HIS A 191 -9.09 2.25 9.33
C HIS A 191 -10.62 2.08 9.38
N TYR A 192 -11.13 0.89 9.04
CA TYR A 192 -12.53 0.52 9.24
C TYR A 192 -12.75 -0.08 10.63
N THR A 193 -11.80 -0.84 11.15
CA THR A 193 -11.87 -1.34 12.52
C THR A 193 -11.76 -0.21 13.55
N ALA A 194 -10.93 0.83 13.30
CA ALA A 194 -10.90 2.02 14.12
C ALA A 194 -12.29 2.70 14.22
N ARG A 195 -13.02 2.81 13.09
CA ARG A 195 -14.39 3.34 13.09
C ARG A 195 -15.41 2.45 13.79
N LEU A 196 -15.25 1.13 13.70
CA LEU A 196 -16.08 0.18 14.42
C LEU A 196 -15.85 0.28 15.94
N LYS A 197 -14.60 0.43 16.38
CA LYS A 197 -14.28 0.68 17.80
C LYS A 197 -14.96 1.94 18.32
N SER A 198 -14.84 3.05 17.59
CA SER A 198 -15.53 4.31 17.96
C SER A 198 -17.06 4.19 17.93
N ALA A 199 -17.61 3.16 17.26
CA ALA A 199 -19.05 2.86 17.24
C ALA A 199 -19.45 1.78 18.27
N GLY A 200 -18.59 1.44 19.23
CA GLY A 200 -18.87 0.50 20.32
C GLY A 200 -18.71 -0.98 19.97
N MET A 201 -18.13 -1.30 18.79
CA MET A 201 -17.82 -2.69 18.47
C MET A 201 -16.53 -3.13 19.18
N VAL A 202 -16.43 -4.41 19.51
CA VAL A 202 -15.32 -4.98 20.29
C VAL A 202 -14.33 -5.65 19.32
N GLU A 203 -13.04 -5.39 19.54
CA GLU A 203 -11.98 -6.15 18.87
C GLU A 203 -11.83 -7.52 19.55
N LEU A 204 -12.05 -8.59 18.79
CA LEU A 204 -11.81 -9.95 19.28
C LEU A 204 -10.32 -10.31 19.18
N ILE A 205 -9.68 -9.99 18.05
CA ILE A 205 -8.26 -10.21 17.82
C ILE A 205 -7.72 -9.33 16.68
N GLY A 206 -6.57 -8.72 16.89
CA GLY A 206 -5.84 -8.00 15.84
C GLY A 206 -5.13 -8.98 14.90
N VAL A 207 -5.02 -8.64 13.62
CA VAL A 207 -4.30 -9.49 12.66
C VAL A 207 -2.81 -9.62 13.01
N ASN A 208 -2.18 -8.57 13.56
CA ASN A 208 -0.80 -8.67 14.04
C ASN A 208 -0.65 -9.57 15.27
N ASP A 209 -1.71 -9.73 16.06
CA ASP A 209 -1.69 -10.57 17.26
C ASP A 209 -1.76 -12.07 16.91
N LEU A 210 -2.09 -12.40 15.66
CA LEU A 210 -2.01 -13.75 15.13
C LEU A 210 -0.55 -14.21 14.91
N LEU A 211 0.38 -13.29 14.67
CA LEU A 211 1.75 -13.61 14.26
C LEU A 211 2.50 -14.49 15.27
N PRO A 212 2.54 -14.16 16.57
CA PRO A 212 3.20 -15.03 17.56
C PRO A 212 2.58 -16.43 17.62
N ALA A 213 1.25 -16.50 17.57
CA ALA A 213 0.54 -17.78 17.56
C ALA A 213 0.78 -18.59 16.28
N LEU A 214 1.17 -17.94 15.18
CA LEU A 214 1.59 -18.59 13.94
C LEU A 214 3.10 -18.86 13.89
N GLY A 215 3.82 -18.69 15.00
CA GLY A 215 5.26 -18.95 15.10
C GLY A 215 6.14 -17.87 14.43
N VAL A 216 5.60 -16.68 14.28
CA VAL A 216 6.32 -15.57 13.61
C VAL A 216 6.80 -14.57 14.65
N ASN A 217 8.11 -14.42 14.77
CA ASN A 217 8.73 -13.38 15.58
C ASN A 217 8.90 -12.10 14.75
N GLY A 218 8.35 -10.99 15.24
CA GLY A 218 8.37 -9.69 14.54
C GLY A 218 7.07 -9.35 13.83
N ARG A 219 7.06 -8.20 13.15
CA ARG A 219 5.90 -7.66 12.42
C ARG A 219 6.29 -7.33 10.98
N PRO A 220 6.41 -8.34 10.11
CA PRO A 220 6.76 -8.08 8.72
C PRO A 220 5.69 -7.19 8.06
N PRO A 221 6.09 -6.18 7.27
CA PRO A 221 5.14 -5.37 6.53
C PRO A 221 4.29 -6.24 5.61
N LEU A 222 2.97 -6.31 5.88
CA LEU A 222 2.05 -7.16 5.11
C LEU A 222 1.51 -6.48 3.86
N ILE A 223 1.56 -5.13 3.79
CA ILE A 223 1.03 -4.33 2.70
C ILE A 223 2.16 -3.53 2.07
N GLY A 224 2.23 -3.54 0.73
CA GLY A 224 3.27 -2.83 -0.01
C GLY A 224 2.86 -2.43 -1.41
N TRP A 225 3.72 -1.65 -2.03
CA TRP A 225 3.66 -1.33 -3.45
C TRP A 225 4.16 -2.52 -4.26
N VAL A 226 3.42 -2.86 -5.28
CA VAL A 226 3.69 -4.01 -6.16
C VAL A 226 3.73 -3.54 -7.60
N PHE A 227 4.73 -4.00 -8.33
CA PHE A 227 5.00 -3.69 -9.73
C PHE A 227 5.78 -4.86 -10.38
N SER A 228 5.88 -4.87 -11.71
CA SER A 228 6.71 -5.83 -12.45
C SER A 228 8.20 -5.49 -12.30
N GLU A 229 9.06 -6.48 -12.07
CA GLU A 229 10.52 -6.28 -12.06
C GLU A 229 11.03 -5.80 -13.41
N ARG A 230 10.46 -6.29 -14.52
CA ARG A 230 10.78 -5.83 -15.87
C ARG A 230 10.46 -4.36 -16.04
N TRP A 231 9.24 -3.96 -15.67
CA TRP A 231 8.86 -2.54 -15.70
C TRP A 231 9.80 -1.68 -14.86
N ALA A 232 10.16 -2.13 -13.65
CA ALA A 232 11.07 -1.40 -12.77
C ALA A 232 12.50 -1.30 -13.36
N LYS A 233 12.96 -2.31 -14.08
CA LYS A 233 14.25 -2.30 -14.79
C LYS A 233 14.24 -1.26 -15.91
N ASP A 234 13.18 -1.24 -16.72
CA ASP A 234 13.06 -0.35 -17.87
C ASP A 234 12.76 1.10 -17.43
N ASN A 235 12.15 1.29 -16.24
CA ASN A 235 11.75 2.58 -15.68
C ASN A 235 12.45 2.88 -14.34
N GLY A 236 13.74 2.55 -14.22
CA GLY A 236 14.51 2.67 -12.98
C GLY A 236 14.45 4.05 -12.32
N PRO A 237 14.65 5.17 -13.03
CA PRO A 237 14.50 6.51 -12.48
C PRO A 237 13.08 6.78 -11.95
N ALA A 238 12.05 6.36 -12.69
CA ALA A 238 10.64 6.56 -12.33
C ALA A 238 10.26 5.86 -11.03
N ILE A 239 10.56 4.56 -10.91
CA ILE A 239 10.23 3.81 -9.67
C ILE A 239 11.00 4.34 -8.46
N LYS A 240 12.27 4.68 -8.62
CA LYS A 240 13.07 5.26 -7.54
C LYS A 240 12.55 6.64 -7.12
N GLY A 241 12.21 7.51 -8.07
CA GLY A 241 11.60 8.81 -7.82
C GLY A 241 10.26 8.68 -7.09
N PHE A 242 9.38 7.79 -7.56
CA PHE A 242 8.12 7.49 -6.91
C PHE A 242 8.30 7.06 -5.45
N LEU A 243 9.19 6.12 -5.19
CA LEU A 243 9.45 5.64 -3.82
C LEU A 243 10.05 6.72 -2.92
N ARG A 244 10.91 7.63 -3.45
CA ARG A 244 11.43 8.77 -2.69
C ARG A 244 10.32 9.78 -2.38
N ALA A 245 9.43 10.07 -3.32
CA ALA A 245 8.28 10.96 -3.10
C ALA A 245 7.36 10.41 -2.00
N LEU A 246 7.06 9.10 -2.00
CA LEU A 246 6.30 8.45 -0.94
C LEU A 246 7.00 8.52 0.42
N ARG A 247 8.31 8.30 0.45
CA ARG A 247 9.09 8.41 1.69
C ARG A 247 9.07 9.83 2.26
N ALA A 248 9.16 10.85 1.40
CA ALA A 248 9.02 12.25 1.80
C ALA A 248 7.63 12.55 2.36
N ALA A 249 6.56 12.08 1.71
CA ALA A 249 5.20 12.21 2.20
C ALA A 249 5.00 11.54 3.58
N LYS A 250 5.52 10.32 3.76
CA LYS A 250 5.48 9.62 5.06
C LYS A 250 6.19 10.39 6.17
N LYS A 251 7.34 11.03 5.89
CA LYS A 251 8.03 11.88 6.86
C LYS A 251 7.16 13.06 7.30
N ILE A 252 6.51 13.74 6.35
CA ILE A 252 5.58 14.84 6.66
C ILE A 252 4.42 14.33 7.51
N MET A 253 3.76 13.24 7.10
CA MET A 253 2.62 12.68 7.83
C MET A 253 2.99 12.14 9.22
N ALA A 254 4.23 11.70 9.41
CA ALA A 254 4.71 11.23 10.70
C ALA A 254 4.80 12.35 11.75
N SER A 255 5.15 13.59 11.35
CA SER A 255 5.49 14.67 12.28
C SER A 255 4.58 15.90 12.21
N SER A 256 3.82 16.11 11.13
CA SER A 256 3.03 17.33 10.93
C SER A 256 1.56 17.13 11.29
N ASP A 257 1.10 17.72 12.39
CA ASP A 257 -0.34 17.76 12.70
C ASP A 257 -1.10 18.67 11.74
N ALA A 258 -0.51 19.80 11.35
CA ALA A 258 -1.12 20.70 10.35
C ALA A 258 -1.40 20.00 9.00
N GLU A 259 -0.55 19.05 8.58
CA GLU A 259 -0.84 18.25 7.39
C GLU A 259 -2.02 17.31 7.61
N TRP A 260 -2.16 16.75 8.81
CA TRP A 260 -3.33 15.93 9.17
C TRP A 260 -4.62 16.75 9.23
N ASP A 261 -4.58 17.99 9.76
CA ASP A 261 -5.73 18.90 9.77
C ASP A 261 -6.18 19.21 8.33
N ARG A 262 -5.24 19.44 7.41
CA ARG A 262 -5.53 19.59 5.99
C ARG A 262 -6.15 18.32 5.37
N LEU A 263 -5.69 17.14 5.78
CA LEU A 263 -6.20 15.84 5.31
C LEU A 263 -7.55 15.44 5.96
N ARG A 264 -7.96 16.11 7.04
CA ARG A 264 -9.13 15.73 7.84
C ARG A 264 -10.39 15.47 7.01
N PRO A 265 -10.78 16.31 6.03
CA PRO A 265 -11.95 16.03 5.20
C PRO A 265 -11.86 14.71 4.43
N GLN A 266 -10.65 14.32 4.01
CA GLN A 266 -10.41 13.08 3.28
C GLN A 266 -10.45 11.84 4.18
N THR A 267 -10.19 11.99 5.48
CA THR A 267 -10.31 10.88 6.43
C THR A 267 -11.76 10.46 6.61
N LYS A 268 -12.72 11.34 6.36
CA LYS A 268 -14.16 11.12 6.62
C LYS A 268 -14.42 10.69 8.06
N ALA A 269 -13.61 11.18 9.00
CA ALA A 269 -13.82 10.98 10.42
C ALA A 269 -15.06 11.78 10.88
N LYS A 270 -15.95 11.15 11.65
CA LYS A 270 -17.19 11.78 12.10
C LYS A 270 -16.98 12.72 13.30
N ASN A 271 -15.92 12.50 14.06
CA ASN A 271 -15.56 13.27 15.27
C ASN A 271 -14.04 13.27 15.47
N ASP A 272 -13.58 14.04 16.45
CA ASP A 272 -12.17 14.19 16.77
C ASP A 272 -11.54 12.88 17.24
N GLU A 273 -12.24 12.10 18.05
CA GLU A 273 -11.77 10.80 18.53
C GLU A 273 -11.41 9.87 17.37
N THR A 274 -12.33 9.72 16.42
CA THR A 274 -12.07 8.90 15.21
C THR A 274 -10.93 9.48 14.37
N PHE A 275 -10.85 10.80 14.23
CA PHE A 275 -9.80 11.46 13.48
C PHE A 275 -8.43 11.19 14.07
N PHE A 276 -8.26 11.41 15.37
CA PHE A 276 -6.99 11.17 16.05
C PHE A 276 -6.62 9.68 16.07
N ALA A 277 -7.58 8.80 16.27
CA ALA A 277 -7.35 7.35 16.19
C ALA A 277 -6.82 6.94 14.80
N LEU A 278 -7.37 7.50 13.72
CA LEU A 278 -6.91 7.23 12.35
C LEU A 278 -5.51 7.80 12.09
N ARG A 279 -5.23 9.02 12.54
CA ARG A 279 -3.91 9.64 12.44
C ARG A 279 -2.85 8.81 13.15
N ASP A 280 -3.10 8.48 14.41
CA ASP A 280 -2.13 7.81 15.25
C ASP A 280 -1.87 6.37 14.80
N ALA A 281 -2.93 5.66 14.38
CA ALA A 281 -2.80 4.34 13.78
C ALA A 281 -2.05 4.37 12.43
N TYR A 282 -2.25 5.40 11.60
CA TYR A 282 -1.46 5.59 10.38
C TYR A 282 0.02 5.80 10.72
N ARG A 283 0.32 6.69 11.66
CA ARG A 283 1.69 6.98 12.13
C ARG A 283 2.38 5.72 12.67
N ALA A 284 1.69 4.97 13.50
CA ALA A 284 2.17 3.69 14.04
C ALA A 284 2.37 2.64 12.93
N GLY A 285 1.62 2.75 11.84
CA GLY A 285 1.70 1.87 10.68
C GLY A 285 2.83 2.18 9.70
N ILE A 286 3.56 3.29 9.86
CA ILE A 286 4.70 3.62 8.99
C ILE A 286 5.86 2.67 9.29
N PRO A 287 6.34 1.88 8.32
CA PRO A 287 7.49 1.02 8.53
C PRO A 287 8.74 1.85 8.85
N LYS A 288 9.44 1.51 9.93
CA LYS A 288 10.68 2.20 10.35
C LYS A 288 11.92 1.65 9.64
N SER A 289 11.87 0.40 9.24
CA SER A 289 12.94 -0.28 8.52
C SER A 289 12.35 -1.45 7.73
N PHE A 290 13.13 -1.95 6.77
CA PHE A 290 12.87 -3.21 6.10
C PHE A 290 14.19 -3.94 5.87
N ARG A 291 14.41 -5.01 6.61
CA ARG A 291 15.67 -5.74 6.71
C ARG A 291 15.46 -7.24 6.46
N ASP A 292 16.54 -7.99 6.41
CA ASP A 292 16.50 -9.44 6.21
C ASP A 292 15.71 -10.17 7.29
N ALA A 293 15.67 -9.62 8.52
CA ALA A 293 14.81 -10.16 9.60
C ALA A 293 13.32 -10.09 9.25
N ASP A 294 12.85 -9.03 8.59
CA ASP A 294 11.46 -8.91 8.14
C ASP A 294 11.15 -9.91 7.04
N ILE A 295 12.10 -10.16 6.14
CA ILE A 295 12.00 -11.19 5.10
C ILE A 295 11.99 -12.58 5.73
N ALA A 296 12.82 -12.83 6.74
CA ALA A 296 12.82 -14.10 7.47
C ALA A 296 11.48 -14.35 8.18
N ALA A 297 10.93 -13.32 8.83
CA ALA A 297 9.60 -13.37 9.44
C ALA A 297 8.49 -13.66 8.40
N ALA A 298 8.57 -13.02 7.21
CA ALA A 298 7.64 -13.29 6.12
C ALA A 298 7.75 -14.73 5.59
N LYS A 299 8.98 -15.28 5.47
CA LYS A 299 9.19 -16.68 5.09
C LYS A 299 8.61 -17.64 6.12
N ALA A 300 8.80 -17.36 7.43
CA ALA A 300 8.22 -18.16 8.51
C ALA A 300 6.69 -18.15 8.45
N LEU A 301 6.08 -16.97 8.27
CA LEU A 301 4.63 -16.87 8.11
C LEU A 301 4.15 -17.66 6.89
N PHE A 302 4.81 -17.54 5.74
CA PHE A 302 4.41 -18.25 4.53
C PHE A 302 4.47 -19.77 4.70
N LYS A 303 5.54 -20.26 5.35
CA LYS A 303 5.68 -21.69 5.71
C LYS A 303 4.51 -22.17 6.57
N THR A 304 4.17 -21.43 7.62
CA THR A 304 3.03 -21.75 8.50
C THR A 304 1.70 -21.76 7.73
N LEU A 305 1.48 -20.80 6.82
CA LEU A 305 0.29 -20.79 5.96
C LEU A 305 0.24 -22.04 5.06
N ALA A 306 1.38 -22.47 4.53
CA ALA A 306 1.48 -23.69 3.72
C ALA A 306 1.19 -24.96 4.54
N GLU A 307 1.71 -25.03 5.77
CA GLU A 307 1.50 -26.17 6.67
C GLU A 307 0.04 -26.34 7.08
N TYR A 308 -0.66 -25.24 7.38
CA TYR A 308 -2.04 -25.30 7.87
C TYR A 308 -3.12 -25.31 6.78
N GLY A 309 -2.85 -24.82 5.60
CA GLY A 309 -3.88 -24.71 4.58
C GLY A 309 -3.43 -25.03 3.16
N GLY A 310 -2.19 -25.47 2.98
CA GLY A 310 -1.66 -25.90 1.69
C GLY A 310 -1.94 -24.89 0.56
N ARG A 311 -2.28 -25.43 -0.60
CA ARG A 311 -2.56 -24.62 -1.83
C ARG A 311 -3.67 -23.59 -1.65
N ASP A 312 -4.64 -23.84 -0.76
CA ASP A 312 -5.73 -22.88 -0.50
C ASP A 312 -5.21 -21.56 0.06
N LEU A 313 -4.18 -21.60 0.92
CA LEU A 313 -3.61 -20.40 1.55
C LEU A 313 -2.45 -19.82 0.76
N VAL A 314 -1.53 -20.65 0.24
CA VAL A 314 -0.27 -20.16 -0.37
C VAL A 314 -0.23 -20.28 -1.90
N GLY A 315 -1.18 -20.95 -2.54
CA GLY A 315 -1.20 -21.22 -3.98
C GLY A 315 -0.33 -22.42 -4.35
N GLU A 316 0.20 -22.44 -5.57
CA GLU A 316 0.89 -23.59 -6.15
C GLU A 316 2.20 -23.97 -5.43
N SER A 317 2.92 -23.00 -4.86
CA SER A 317 4.19 -23.24 -4.19
C SER A 317 4.04 -23.17 -2.67
N PRO A 318 4.54 -24.18 -1.92
CA PRO A 318 4.58 -24.12 -0.46
C PRO A 318 5.72 -23.23 0.08
N VAL A 319 6.57 -22.73 -0.81
CA VAL A 319 7.72 -21.90 -0.47
C VAL A 319 7.51 -20.50 -1.01
N LEU A 320 7.88 -19.50 -0.20
CA LEU A 320 7.87 -18.09 -0.63
C LEU A 320 8.74 -17.93 -1.88
N ALA A 321 8.14 -17.49 -2.98
CA ALA A 321 8.80 -17.41 -4.28
C ALA A 321 9.98 -16.41 -4.26
N PRO A 322 11.13 -16.77 -4.85
CA PRO A 322 12.26 -15.84 -5.02
C PRO A 322 11.83 -14.55 -5.74
N GLY A 323 12.40 -13.39 -5.38
CA GLY A 323 12.06 -12.10 -5.98
C GLY A 323 10.74 -11.48 -5.46
N THR A 324 10.02 -12.14 -4.53
CA THR A 324 8.82 -11.56 -3.91
C THR A 324 9.10 -10.17 -3.32
N PHE A 325 10.26 -9.95 -2.73
CA PHE A 325 10.69 -8.65 -2.20
C PHE A 325 11.74 -8.03 -3.12
N TRP A 326 11.50 -6.79 -3.55
CA TRP A 326 12.39 -6.10 -4.47
C TRP A 326 13.74 -5.79 -3.82
N SER A 327 14.82 -6.26 -4.46
CA SER A 327 16.19 -6.06 -3.97
C SER A 327 16.67 -4.60 -4.07
N GLY A 328 16.04 -3.81 -4.96
CA GLY A 328 16.38 -2.41 -5.18
C GLY A 328 15.93 -1.44 -4.06
N TYR A 329 15.31 -1.94 -2.99
CA TYR A 329 14.79 -1.11 -1.90
C TYR A 329 15.04 -1.75 -0.54
N ARG A 330 15.86 -1.08 0.25
CA ARG A 330 16.14 -1.38 1.67
C ARG A 330 16.24 -0.07 2.44
N TYR A 331 15.85 -0.05 3.70
CA TYR A 331 15.95 1.14 4.57
C TYR A 331 15.92 0.77 6.06
#